data_c2afbc34417c95d94cdf378e9aa4d93a
#
_entry.id   c2afbc34417c95d94cdf378e9aa4d93a
#
_cell.length_a   1.000
_cell.length_b   1.000
_cell.length_c   1.000
_cell.angle_alpha   90.00
_cell.angle_beta   90.00
_cell.angle_gamma   90.00
#
_symmetry.space_group_name_H-M   'P 1'
#
loop_
_entity.id
_entity.type
_entity.pdbx_description
1 polymer ?
#
loop_
_entity_poly.entity_id
_entity_poly.type
_entity_poly.pdbx_seq_one_letter_code
_entity_poly.pdbx_strand_id
1 'polypeptide(L)'
;MTEKELQNYLRANFPLENERCEWKEFKNLKHLLCGQKEGDVVSYVSAISNMNGGHLVLGAVDASLEIVGIEELYNYTTNSACLKLREKCANLPTEGLKIDEFITDDTNKRFWIIHIPKHLTRQPVFAHNIAFQRLNDSLIEITPARRKAILSEVEQNYDWSAQIVEDATFDDLDPEAIKKAREGYKEKNHKFAEECDNWSDAVFLDKARLTLSGKITKTTLLLVGKKESAYKLHHIAQIVWECHQDGTRFGDIFTPPFILSTTELLGRIRNYRFKIYPKNSLIPAEVWKYDTESILEGLHNSIGHQRYEDNARIIVTETMDQLLFKNAGNFYYGKAEDYVEGEITPVSYRNPALINAMVETKMIDSKGYGIHKMFLSQRKRYLPMPDYKQSTDFFVVLSLPGTIIDENYSLLLMENHNLSLTDAMLLDMVQKRARIPVDSLHRLRKQKLIEGRMPNIYVCKHIAQATNKKVEYSMHRGLDSNSCEKVLLEHLSIHGSMTKGEIVEFLSKMLSDLLSKKQIGNKVDNILRRLKKDGKITNNSRGKISSWMLVK
;
A
#
# COMPACT_ATOMS: atom_id res chain seq x y z
N MET A 1 49.12 20.26 -12.06
CA MET A 1 48.55 21.52 -11.52
C MET A 1 49.15 21.80 -10.15
N THR A 2 49.52 23.04 -9.87
CA THR A 2 49.87 23.49 -8.51
C THR A 2 48.63 23.56 -7.63
N GLU A 3 48.80 23.55 -6.28
CA GLU A 3 47.66 23.71 -5.36
C GLU A 3 46.78 24.93 -5.68
N LYS A 4 47.43 26.04 -6.04
CA LYS A 4 46.72 27.28 -6.37
C LYS A 4 45.91 27.17 -7.67
N GLU A 5 46.42 26.47 -8.68
CA GLU A 5 45.71 26.21 -9.92
C GLU A 5 44.53 25.25 -9.68
N LEU A 6 44.70 24.22 -8.87
CA LEU A 6 43.62 23.29 -8.47
C LEU A 6 42.55 24.04 -7.66
N GLN A 7 42.93 24.89 -6.72
CA GLN A 7 41.99 25.69 -5.95
C GLN A 7 41.19 26.66 -6.85
N ASN A 8 41.82 27.28 -7.84
CA ASN A 8 41.14 28.12 -8.81
C ASN A 8 40.17 27.31 -9.69
N TYR A 9 40.59 26.12 -10.12
CA TYR A 9 39.73 25.19 -10.86
C TYR A 9 38.50 24.80 -10.06
N LEU A 10 38.65 24.48 -8.76
CA LEU A 10 37.53 24.15 -7.87
C LEU A 10 36.57 25.33 -7.70
N ARG A 11 37.09 26.56 -7.49
CA ARG A 11 36.26 27.76 -7.40
C ARG A 11 35.48 28.06 -8.68
N ALA A 12 36.05 27.76 -9.83
CA ALA A 12 35.38 27.97 -11.12
C ALA A 12 34.29 26.93 -11.42
N ASN A 13 34.52 25.68 -11.06
CA ASN A 13 33.65 24.56 -11.45
C ASN A 13 32.75 24.06 -10.31
N PHE A 14 33.14 24.26 -9.06
CA PHE A 14 32.43 23.78 -7.85
C PHE A 14 32.40 24.90 -6.78
N PRO A 15 31.78 26.05 -7.07
CA PRO A 15 31.95 27.28 -6.29
C PRO A 15 31.28 27.26 -4.91
N LEU A 16 30.26 26.41 -4.70
CA LEU A 16 29.45 26.41 -3.49
C LEU A 16 29.00 24.98 -3.11
N GLU A 17 29.01 24.70 -1.81
CA GLU A 17 28.28 23.56 -1.29
C GLU A 17 26.78 23.73 -1.49
N ASN A 18 26.13 22.66 -1.94
CA ASN A 18 24.70 22.59 -2.14
C ASN A 18 24.24 21.12 -2.14
N GLU A 19 22.98 20.88 -2.45
CA GLU A 19 22.44 19.52 -2.52
C GLU A 19 23.13 18.59 -3.54
N ARG A 20 23.92 19.17 -4.49
CA ARG A 20 24.62 18.45 -5.57
C ARG A 20 26.14 18.49 -5.46
N CYS A 21 26.70 19.27 -4.59
CA CYS A 21 28.14 19.38 -4.42
C CYS A 21 28.49 19.48 -2.94
N GLU A 22 29.39 18.61 -2.51
CA GLU A 22 29.89 18.56 -1.14
C GLU A 22 31.40 18.54 -1.13
N TRP A 23 32.00 19.32 -0.23
CA TRP A 23 33.45 19.33 0.00
C TRP A 23 33.75 18.71 1.37
N LYS A 24 34.72 17.83 1.41
CA LYS A 24 35.11 17.22 2.69
C LYS A 24 36.62 17.04 2.79
N GLU A 25 37.16 17.45 3.92
CA GLU A 25 38.42 16.91 4.38
C GLU A 25 38.20 15.41 4.68
N PHE A 26 39.15 14.57 4.26
CA PHE A 26 38.99 13.13 4.43
C PHE A 26 38.92 12.70 5.91
N LYS A 27 39.59 13.44 6.83
CA LYS A 27 39.48 13.22 8.28
C LYS A 27 38.05 13.32 8.81
N ASN A 28 37.22 14.18 8.21
CA ASN A 28 35.81 14.36 8.58
C ASN A 28 34.93 13.18 8.14
N LEU A 29 35.43 12.33 7.25
CA LEU A 29 34.83 11.08 6.80
C LEU A 29 35.39 9.87 7.54
N LYS A 30 35.97 10.07 8.73
CA LYS A 30 36.58 9.03 9.57
C LYS A 30 37.71 8.25 8.85
N HIS A 31 38.37 8.87 7.88
CA HIS A 31 39.46 8.31 7.05
C HIS A 31 39.09 6.99 6.36
N LEU A 32 37.80 6.76 6.06
CA LEU A 32 37.33 5.50 5.49
C LEU A 32 36.47 5.71 4.25
N LEU A 33 36.79 4.99 3.19
CA LEU A 33 35.92 4.90 2.03
C LEU A 33 34.58 4.21 2.41
N CYS A 34 34.65 3.17 3.25
CA CYS A 34 33.52 2.44 3.78
C CYS A 34 33.78 2.09 5.24
N GLY A 35 33.19 2.80 6.17
CA GLY A 35 33.24 2.57 7.61
C GLY A 35 32.16 1.62 8.12
N GLN A 36 31.92 1.65 9.44
CA GLN A 36 30.89 0.80 10.05
C GLN A 36 29.50 1.41 10.07
N LYS A 37 29.36 2.72 10.13
CA LYS A 37 28.07 3.47 10.09
C LYS A 37 28.32 4.95 9.79
N GLU A 38 27.35 5.57 9.13
CA GLU A 38 27.08 7.01 8.94
C GLU A 38 28.29 7.99 8.91
N GLY A 39 28.36 8.77 7.85
CA GLY A 39 29.34 9.85 7.71
C GLY A 39 30.64 9.46 7.01
N ASP A 40 30.70 8.30 6.35
CA ASP A 40 31.76 7.88 5.43
C ASP A 40 31.45 8.22 3.96
N VAL A 41 32.39 7.93 3.06
CA VAL A 41 32.22 8.26 1.63
C VAL A 41 30.98 7.59 1.03
N VAL A 42 30.70 6.31 1.36
CA VAL A 42 29.54 5.60 0.80
C VAL A 42 28.21 6.20 1.26
N SER A 43 28.14 6.72 2.49
CA SER A 43 26.95 7.41 3.01
C SER A 43 26.67 8.71 2.22
N TYR A 44 27.71 9.51 1.93
CA TYR A 44 27.58 10.71 1.09
C TYR A 44 27.24 10.37 -0.36
N VAL A 45 27.81 9.30 -0.92
CA VAL A 45 27.47 8.82 -2.27
C VAL A 45 25.99 8.43 -2.34
N SER A 46 25.48 7.69 -1.36
CA SER A 46 24.05 7.38 -1.26
C SER A 46 23.21 8.67 -1.20
N ALA A 47 23.57 9.62 -0.34
CA ALA A 47 22.80 10.84 -0.14
C ALA A 47 22.76 11.72 -1.39
N ILE A 48 23.88 11.97 -2.03
CA ILE A 48 23.96 12.80 -3.25
C ILE A 48 23.22 12.13 -4.42
N SER A 49 23.35 10.79 -4.56
CA SER A 49 22.62 10.03 -5.57
C SER A 49 21.11 10.10 -5.36
N ASN A 50 20.64 10.00 -4.10
CA ASN A 50 19.22 10.09 -3.74
C ASN A 50 18.64 11.51 -3.87
N MET A 51 19.48 12.54 -4.01
CA MET A 51 18.99 13.88 -4.37
C MET A 51 18.82 13.99 -5.89
N ASN A 52 19.79 14.33 -6.64
CA ASN A 52 19.73 14.42 -8.11
C ASN A 52 21.09 14.11 -8.76
N GLY A 53 21.93 13.36 -8.06
CA GLY A 53 23.33 13.21 -8.43
C GLY A 53 24.14 14.48 -8.19
N GLY A 54 25.43 14.40 -8.41
CA GLY A 54 26.32 15.55 -8.19
C GLY A 54 27.77 15.14 -7.96
N HIS A 55 28.45 15.84 -7.07
CA HIS A 55 29.88 15.69 -6.87
C HIS A 55 30.23 15.65 -5.37
N LEU A 56 31.16 14.77 -5.04
CA LEU A 56 31.82 14.76 -3.72
C LEU A 56 33.30 15.08 -3.94
N VAL A 57 33.73 16.20 -3.40
CA VAL A 57 35.10 16.72 -3.50
C VAL A 57 35.85 16.31 -2.26
N LEU A 58 36.90 15.48 -2.41
CA LEU A 58 37.67 14.92 -1.30
C LEU A 58 39.08 15.48 -1.28
N GLY A 59 39.49 16.00 -0.14
CA GLY A 59 40.83 16.53 0.09
C GLY A 59 40.91 18.06 0.12
N ALA A 60 39.77 18.77 0.21
CA ALA A 60 39.69 20.20 0.43
C ALA A 60 38.99 20.52 1.75
N VAL A 61 39.43 21.63 2.36
CA VAL A 61 38.77 22.19 3.55
C VAL A 61 37.47 22.86 3.12
N ASP A 62 36.42 22.60 3.88
CA ASP A 62 35.13 23.24 3.72
C ASP A 62 35.24 24.78 3.75
N ALA A 63 34.45 25.47 2.94
CA ALA A 63 34.42 26.94 2.76
C ALA A 63 35.69 27.60 2.21
N SER A 64 36.90 27.22 2.65
CA SER A 64 38.15 27.85 2.18
C SER A 64 38.71 27.26 0.88
N LEU A 65 38.33 26.01 0.56
CA LEU A 65 38.88 25.21 -0.53
C LEU A 65 40.42 25.05 -0.46
N GLU A 66 40.98 25.12 0.73
CA GLU A 66 42.38 24.79 0.96
C GLU A 66 42.64 23.32 0.70
N ILE A 67 43.65 22.96 -0.09
CA ILE A 67 43.96 21.61 -0.48
C ILE A 67 44.73 20.92 0.66
N VAL A 68 44.14 19.97 1.30
CA VAL A 68 44.75 19.15 2.39
C VAL A 68 45.21 17.77 1.92
N GLY A 69 44.57 17.26 0.86
CA GLY A 69 44.90 15.94 0.28
C GLY A 69 44.16 14.77 0.95
N ILE A 70 44.34 13.55 0.38
CA ILE A 70 43.70 12.29 0.80
C ILE A 70 44.74 11.16 0.93
N GLU A 71 45.79 11.37 1.70
CA GLU A 71 46.94 10.44 1.81
C GLU A 71 46.51 9.01 2.25
N GLU A 72 45.52 8.89 3.09
CA GLU A 72 45.03 7.61 3.61
C GLU A 72 44.40 6.70 2.57
N LEU A 73 44.05 7.22 1.40
CA LEU A 73 43.51 6.42 0.30
C LEU A 73 44.56 5.92 -0.70
N TYR A 74 45.83 5.95 -0.37
CA TYR A 74 46.90 5.45 -1.24
C TYR A 74 46.72 4.00 -1.70
N ASN A 75 46.01 3.18 -0.92
CA ASN A 75 45.71 1.78 -1.25
C ASN A 75 44.60 1.62 -2.30
N TYR A 76 43.94 2.70 -2.71
CA TYR A 76 42.90 2.67 -3.73
C TYR A 76 43.35 3.39 -4.99
N THR A 77 43.17 2.73 -6.14
CA THR A 77 43.10 3.38 -7.44
C THR A 77 41.68 3.92 -7.64
N THR A 78 41.50 4.89 -8.55
CA THR A 78 40.16 5.41 -8.90
C THR A 78 39.20 4.29 -9.33
N ASN A 79 39.70 3.30 -10.10
CA ASN A 79 38.92 2.15 -10.53
C ASN A 79 38.52 1.24 -9.36
N SER A 80 39.46 0.91 -8.46
CA SER A 80 39.17 0.08 -7.30
C SER A 80 38.22 0.77 -6.32
N ALA A 81 38.31 2.09 -6.18
CA ALA A 81 37.37 2.88 -5.39
C ALA A 81 35.96 2.86 -6.01
N CYS A 82 35.84 3.08 -7.33
CA CYS A 82 34.55 2.96 -8.02
C CYS A 82 33.90 1.57 -7.83
N LEU A 83 34.69 0.50 -7.96
CA LEU A 83 34.19 -0.87 -7.72
C LEU A 83 33.72 -1.05 -6.28
N LYS A 84 34.47 -0.49 -5.31
CA LYS A 84 34.10 -0.56 -3.90
C LYS A 84 32.82 0.23 -3.57
N LEU A 85 32.65 1.40 -4.17
CA LEU A 85 31.43 2.18 -4.04
C LEU A 85 30.22 1.42 -4.59
N ARG A 86 30.34 0.77 -5.74
CA ARG A 86 29.28 -0.08 -6.32
C ARG A 86 28.95 -1.29 -5.45
N GLU A 87 29.97 -1.93 -4.87
CA GLU A 87 29.76 -3.07 -3.95
C GLU A 87 29.01 -2.65 -2.69
N LYS A 88 29.30 -1.47 -2.16
CA LYS A 88 28.79 -1.00 -0.86
C LYS A 88 27.53 -0.14 -0.93
N CYS A 89 27.22 0.41 -2.11
CA CYS A 89 26.00 1.17 -2.34
C CYS A 89 25.03 0.35 -3.20
N ALA A 90 24.02 -0.26 -2.57
CA ALA A 90 22.99 -0.98 -3.32
C ALA A 90 22.19 0.00 -4.20
N ASN A 91 21.87 -0.42 -5.42
CA ASN A 91 21.17 0.35 -6.46
C ASN A 91 21.95 1.56 -7.01
N LEU A 92 23.24 1.71 -6.70
CA LEU A 92 24.04 2.80 -7.29
C LEU A 92 24.22 2.57 -8.79
N PRO A 93 23.81 3.52 -9.67
CA PRO A 93 24.01 3.36 -11.10
C PRO A 93 25.47 3.25 -11.47
N THR A 94 25.77 2.41 -12.46
CA THR A 94 27.14 2.21 -12.94
C THR A 94 27.56 3.29 -13.93
N GLU A 95 26.61 3.74 -14.74
CA GLU A 95 26.81 4.81 -15.71
C GLU A 95 26.86 6.16 -14.99
N GLY A 96 27.86 6.97 -15.34
CA GLY A 96 28.07 8.29 -14.72
C GLY A 96 28.86 8.28 -13.41
N LEU A 97 29.13 7.11 -12.79
CA LEU A 97 30.02 7.04 -11.63
C LEU A 97 31.49 7.05 -12.09
N LYS A 98 32.20 8.14 -11.77
CA LYS A 98 33.59 8.38 -12.17
C LYS A 98 34.34 9.10 -11.06
N ILE A 99 35.63 8.85 -10.94
CA ILE A 99 36.53 9.57 -10.04
C ILE A 99 37.62 10.23 -10.87
N ASP A 100 37.70 11.55 -10.82
CA ASP A 100 38.81 12.33 -11.35
C ASP A 100 39.84 12.52 -10.25
N GLU A 101 41.08 12.10 -10.52
CA GLU A 101 42.21 12.21 -9.61
C GLU A 101 43.13 13.31 -10.04
N PHE A 102 43.55 14.13 -9.08
CA PHE A 102 44.56 15.19 -9.25
C PHE A 102 45.69 14.95 -8.25
N ILE A 103 46.91 15.24 -8.68
CA ILE A 103 48.09 15.26 -7.83
C ILE A 103 48.74 16.63 -8.04
N THR A 104 48.99 17.36 -6.95
CA THR A 104 49.60 18.69 -7.03
C THR A 104 51.10 18.60 -7.30
N ASP A 105 51.58 19.40 -8.27
CA ASP A 105 52.99 19.36 -8.72
C ASP A 105 53.95 19.95 -7.68
N ASP A 106 53.46 20.87 -6.85
CA ASP A 106 54.24 21.62 -5.85
C ASP A 106 54.32 20.94 -4.47
N THR A 107 53.25 20.26 -4.06
CA THR A 107 53.15 19.66 -2.71
C THR A 107 52.87 18.17 -2.75
N ASN A 108 52.73 17.58 -3.94
CA ASN A 108 52.45 16.15 -4.16
C ASN A 108 51.20 15.63 -3.38
N LYS A 109 50.22 16.51 -3.15
CA LYS A 109 48.95 16.13 -2.51
C LYS A 109 48.02 15.50 -3.50
N ARG A 110 47.42 14.37 -3.11
CA ARG A 110 46.43 13.63 -3.88
C ARG A 110 45.05 14.16 -3.56
N PHE A 111 44.18 14.29 -4.55
CA PHE A 111 42.88 14.92 -4.47
C PHE A 111 41.89 14.20 -5.39
N TRP A 112 40.63 13.98 -4.96
CA TRP A 112 39.63 13.32 -5.76
C TRP A 112 38.36 14.17 -5.92
N ILE A 113 37.75 14.08 -7.13
CA ILE A 113 36.41 14.52 -7.41
C ILE A 113 35.62 13.28 -7.81
N ILE A 114 34.68 12.86 -6.98
CA ILE A 114 33.79 11.73 -7.26
C ILE A 114 32.53 12.31 -7.92
N HIS A 115 32.31 11.95 -9.19
CA HIS A 115 31.09 12.24 -9.93
C HIS A 115 30.07 11.16 -9.60
N ILE A 116 28.93 11.56 -9.02
CA ILE A 116 27.92 10.66 -8.50
C ILE A 116 26.67 10.78 -9.37
N PRO A 117 26.25 9.70 -10.05
CA PRO A 117 25.03 9.71 -10.85
C PRO A 117 23.79 9.85 -9.96
N LYS A 118 22.71 10.42 -10.54
CA LYS A 118 21.40 10.33 -9.93
C LYS A 118 20.97 8.86 -9.82
N HIS A 119 20.24 8.50 -8.76
CA HIS A 119 19.60 7.20 -8.60
C HIS A 119 18.76 6.83 -9.84
N LEU A 120 18.62 5.53 -10.09
CA LEU A 120 17.68 5.06 -11.11
C LEU A 120 16.23 5.37 -10.68
N THR A 121 15.37 5.57 -11.66
CA THR A 121 13.95 5.85 -11.43
C THR A 121 13.34 4.84 -10.47
N ARG A 122 12.73 5.33 -9.40
CA ARG A 122 12.09 4.54 -8.33
C ARG A 122 13.03 3.64 -7.51
N GLN A 123 14.33 3.81 -7.61
CA GLN A 123 15.31 2.98 -6.91
C GLN A 123 16.20 3.83 -6.00
N PRO A 124 15.83 4.03 -4.73
CA PRO A 124 16.72 4.69 -3.79
C PRO A 124 18.05 3.93 -3.66
N VAL A 125 19.14 4.67 -3.54
CA VAL A 125 20.48 4.14 -3.31
C VAL A 125 20.69 3.95 -1.81
N PHE A 126 21.15 2.77 -1.40
CA PHE A 126 21.40 2.43 0.00
C PHE A 126 22.89 2.30 0.26
N ALA A 127 23.35 2.81 1.40
CA ALA A 127 24.63 2.53 1.99
C ALA A 127 24.40 1.98 3.41
N HIS A 128 25.14 0.96 3.84
CA HIS A 128 24.93 0.30 5.14
C HIS A 128 23.48 -0.17 5.40
N ASN A 129 22.74 -0.54 4.36
CA ASN A 129 21.30 -0.87 4.37
C ASN A 129 20.38 0.31 4.74
N ILE A 130 20.88 1.53 4.73
CA ILE A 130 20.13 2.76 5.00
C ILE A 130 20.22 3.64 3.75
N ALA A 131 19.09 4.23 3.33
CA ALA A 131 19.11 5.27 2.31
C ALA A 131 19.34 6.61 2.98
N PHE A 132 20.29 7.41 2.47
CA PHE A 132 20.62 8.73 2.99
C PHE A 132 20.13 9.82 2.04
N GLN A 133 19.93 11.02 2.60
CA GLN A 133 19.73 12.27 1.84
C GLN A 133 20.49 13.41 2.49
N ARG A 134 20.66 14.49 1.73
CA ARG A 134 21.14 15.76 2.27
C ARG A 134 19.95 16.65 2.63
N LEU A 135 20.05 17.31 3.77
CA LEU A 135 19.16 18.39 4.17
C LEU A 135 20.05 19.56 4.60
N ASN A 136 20.14 20.59 3.76
CA ASN A 136 21.17 21.63 3.86
C ASN A 136 22.57 20.97 3.92
N ASP A 137 23.36 21.27 4.95
CA ASP A 137 24.73 20.75 5.15
C ASP A 137 24.76 19.42 5.93
N SER A 138 23.62 18.86 6.28
CA SER A 138 23.54 17.66 7.11
C SER A 138 23.25 16.41 6.29
N LEU A 139 23.98 15.33 6.64
CA LEU A 139 23.70 13.98 6.19
C LEU A 139 22.65 13.35 7.12
N ILE A 140 21.51 12.98 6.59
CA ILE A 140 20.42 12.34 7.37
C ILE A 140 19.90 11.11 6.65
N GLU A 141 19.21 10.23 7.38
CA GLU A 141 18.43 9.17 6.77
C GLU A 141 17.34 9.76 5.87
N ILE A 142 17.05 9.09 4.77
CA ILE A 142 16.05 9.56 3.77
C ILE A 142 14.70 9.78 4.43
N THR A 143 14.15 10.98 4.28
CA THR A 143 12.83 11.30 4.82
C THR A 143 11.73 10.52 4.08
N PRO A 144 10.60 10.21 4.74
CA PRO A 144 9.46 9.56 4.08
C PRO A 144 8.99 10.33 2.84
N ALA A 145 9.04 11.67 2.87
CA ALA A 145 8.67 12.53 1.75
C ALA A 145 9.61 12.35 0.55
N ARG A 146 10.93 12.37 0.77
CA ARG A 146 11.91 12.17 -0.31
C ARG A 146 11.87 10.75 -0.86
N ARG A 147 11.77 9.75 0.03
CA ARG A 147 11.61 8.34 -0.38
C ARG A 147 10.38 8.17 -1.26
N LYS A 148 9.24 8.75 -0.85
CA LYS A 148 8.01 8.74 -1.67
C LYS A 148 8.23 9.44 -3.02
N ALA A 149 8.93 10.58 -3.05
CA ALA A 149 9.23 11.29 -4.29
C ALA A 149 10.03 10.40 -5.26
N ILE A 150 11.11 9.73 -4.79
CA ILE A 150 11.89 8.80 -5.62
C ILE A 150 11.02 7.64 -6.13
N LEU A 151 10.25 7.00 -5.25
CA LEU A 151 9.42 5.85 -5.61
C LEU A 151 8.27 6.20 -6.58
N SER A 152 7.85 7.47 -6.59
CA SER A 152 6.81 7.97 -7.50
C SER A 152 7.36 8.59 -8.80
N GLU A 153 8.68 8.60 -9.01
CA GLU A 153 9.28 9.11 -10.26
C GLU A 153 8.75 8.33 -11.47
N VAL A 154 8.44 9.06 -12.52
CA VAL A 154 8.00 8.50 -13.80
C VAL A 154 9.19 8.46 -14.73
N GLU A 155 9.49 7.30 -15.31
CA GLU A 155 10.41 7.23 -16.44
C GLU A 155 9.80 7.99 -17.61
N GLN A 156 10.41 9.09 -18.00
CA GLN A 156 9.96 9.84 -19.15
C GLN A 156 10.09 8.93 -20.38
N ASN A 157 8.93 8.55 -20.96
CA ASN A 157 8.79 7.79 -22.21
C ASN A 157 9.08 6.27 -22.17
N TYR A 158 9.20 5.62 -21.01
CA TYR A 158 9.29 4.17 -20.98
C TYR A 158 7.92 3.53 -20.75
N ASP A 159 7.41 2.83 -21.73
CA ASP A 159 6.24 1.96 -21.63
C ASP A 159 6.67 0.51 -21.95
N TRP A 160 6.80 -0.30 -20.88
CA TRP A 160 7.15 -1.72 -21.02
C TRP A 160 6.15 -2.47 -21.92
N SER A 161 4.88 -2.11 -21.81
CA SER A 161 3.80 -2.81 -22.52
C SER A 161 3.78 -2.52 -24.03
N ALA A 162 4.36 -1.38 -24.45
CA ALA A 162 4.46 -0.99 -25.86
C ALA A 162 5.65 -1.64 -26.59
N GLN A 163 6.54 -2.36 -25.87
CA GLN A 163 7.71 -2.99 -26.49
C GLN A 163 7.30 -4.02 -27.53
N ILE A 164 7.92 -3.94 -28.71
CA ILE A 164 7.72 -4.89 -29.80
C ILE A 164 8.41 -6.19 -29.43
N VAL A 165 7.78 -7.33 -29.76
CA VAL A 165 8.31 -8.67 -29.59
C VAL A 165 8.70 -9.15 -30.98
N GLU A 166 9.98 -9.00 -31.32
CA GLU A 166 10.49 -9.16 -32.70
C GLU A 166 10.32 -10.59 -33.26
N ASP A 167 10.33 -11.60 -32.40
CA ASP A 167 10.17 -13.01 -32.74
C ASP A 167 8.72 -13.51 -32.67
N ALA A 168 7.75 -12.60 -32.39
CA ALA A 168 6.35 -12.95 -32.33
C ALA A 168 5.67 -12.74 -33.70
N THR A 169 4.78 -13.65 -34.05
CA THR A 169 4.00 -13.64 -35.27
C THR A 169 2.50 -13.78 -34.98
N PHE A 170 1.63 -13.62 -35.97
CA PHE A 170 0.20 -13.84 -35.81
C PHE A 170 -0.15 -15.27 -35.37
N ASP A 171 0.71 -16.24 -35.67
CA ASP A 171 0.54 -17.63 -35.21
C ASP A 171 0.69 -17.78 -33.69
N ASP A 172 1.27 -16.79 -33.01
CA ASP A 172 1.35 -16.71 -31.55
C ASP A 172 0.06 -16.21 -30.89
N LEU A 173 -0.91 -15.77 -31.67
CA LEU A 173 -2.15 -15.19 -31.15
C LEU A 173 -3.25 -16.24 -31.05
N ASP A 174 -4.10 -16.11 -30.04
CA ASP A 174 -5.21 -16.99 -29.78
C ASP A 174 -6.48 -16.49 -30.52
N PRO A 175 -7.09 -17.28 -31.42
CA PRO A 175 -8.26 -16.88 -32.20
C PRO A 175 -9.49 -16.57 -31.35
N GLU A 176 -9.73 -17.32 -30.24
CA GLU A 176 -10.86 -17.06 -29.34
C GLU A 176 -10.65 -15.77 -28.55
N ALA A 177 -9.41 -15.48 -28.16
CA ALA A 177 -9.08 -14.21 -27.52
C ALA A 177 -9.27 -13.02 -28.49
N ILE A 178 -8.87 -13.15 -29.75
CA ILE A 178 -9.11 -12.12 -30.78
C ILE A 178 -10.61 -11.91 -30.97
N LYS A 179 -11.40 -12.99 -31.08
CA LYS A 179 -12.85 -12.92 -31.17
C LYS A 179 -13.46 -12.19 -29.99
N LYS A 180 -13.06 -12.54 -28.77
CA LYS A 180 -13.54 -11.89 -27.55
C LYS A 180 -13.16 -10.41 -27.49
N ALA A 181 -11.94 -10.05 -27.89
CA ALA A 181 -11.51 -8.66 -28.04
C ALA A 181 -12.37 -7.88 -29.03
N ARG A 182 -12.72 -8.50 -30.17
CA ARG A 182 -13.57 -7.91 -31.21
C ARG A 182 -14.99 -7.67 -30.70
N GLU A 183 -15.56 -8.58 -29.93
CA GLU A 183 -16.85 -8.41 -29.25
C GLU A 183 -16.82 -7.19 -28.33
N GLY A 184 -15.83 -7.09 -27.44
CA GLY A 184 -15.67 -5.96 -26.53
C GLY A 184 -15.46 -4.63 -27.26
N TYR A 185 -14.68 -4.63 -28.35
CA TYR A 185 -14.48 -3.46 -29.19
C TYR A 185 -15.80 -2.95 -29.81
N LYS A 186 -16.62 -3.85 -30.35
CA LYS A 186 -17.93 -3.52 -30.93
C LYS A 186 -18.89 -2.94 -29.89
N GLU A 187 -18.88 -3.51 -28.69
CA GLU A 187 -19.69 -3.01 -27.58
C GLU A 187 -19.29 -1.61 -27.11
N LYS A 188 -18.01 -1.26 -27.21
CA LYS A 188 -17.54 0.09 -26.89
C LYS A 188 -17.75 1.07 -28.05
N ASN A 189 -17.47 0.62 -29.26
CA ASN A 189 -17.41 1.46 -30.46
C ASN A 189 -18.59 1.16 -31.38
N HIS A 190 -19.84 1.35 -30.93
CA HIS A 190 -21.07 1.04 -31.65
C HIS A 190 -21.12 1.58 -33.08
N LYS A 191 -20.47 2.72 -33.34
CA LYS A 191 -20.43 3.33 -34.70
C LYS A 191 -19.66 2.49 -35.72
N PHE A 192 -18.74 1.68 -35.27
CA PHE A 192 -17.88 0.83 -36.10
C PHE A 192 -18.24 -0.65 -36.00
N ALA A 193 -19.32 -1.00 -35.29
CA ALA A 193 -19.67 -2.40 -35.01
C ALA A 193 -19.86 -3.24 -36.30
N GLU A 194 -20.58 -2.72 -37.30
CA GLU A 194 -20.80 -3.40 -38.58
C GLU A 194 -19.53 -3.48 -39.42
N GLU A 195 -18.73 -2.40 -39.45
CA GLU A 195 -17.46 -2.38 -40.20
C GLU A 195 -16.43 -3.33 -39.59
N CYS A 196 -16.43 -3.46 -38.26
CA CYS A 196 -15.50 -4.30 -37.52
C CYS A 196 -15.59 -5.77 -37.95
N ASP A 197 -16.74 -6.27 -38.36
CA ASP A 197 -16.91 -7.64 -38.83
C ASP A 197 -16.22 -7.90 -40.17
N ASN A 198 -16.00 -6.86 -40.96
CA ASN A 198 -15.35 -6.92 -42.26
C ASN A 198 -13.82 -6.69 -42.21
N TRP A 199 -13.28 -6.28 -41.05
CA TRP A 199 -11.84 -6.07 -40.92
C TRP A 199 -11.08 -7.39 -40.77
N SER A 200 -9.96 -7.50 -41.48
CA SER A 200 -9.01 -8.58 -41.17
C SER A 200 -8.51 -8.45 -39.72
N ASP A 201 -8.01 -9.55 -39.17
CA ASP A 201 -7.47 -9.53 -37.80
C ASP A 201 -6.33 -8.51 -37.63
N ALA A 202 -5.46 -8.37 -38.62
CA ALA A 202 -4.40 -7.38 -38.62
C ALA A 202 -4.94 -5.93 -38.49
N VAL A 203 -5.95 -5.59 -39.26
CA VAL A 203 -6.60 -4.26 -39.22
C VAL A 203 -7.33 -4.06 -37.90
N PHE A 204 -8.04 -5.08 -37.44
CA PHE A 204 -8.75 -5.02 -36.15
C PHE A 204 -7.78 -4.81 -34.97
N LEU A 205 -6.70 -5.59 -34.90
CA LEU A 205 -5.75 -5.51 -33.81
C LEU A 205 -5.09 -4.12 -33.72
N ASP A 206 -4.77 -3.50 -34.86
CA ASP A 206 -4.23 -2.13 -34.85
C ASP A 206 -5.29 -1.11 -34.40
N LYS A 207 -6.54 -1.21 -34.85
CA LYS A 207 -7.63 -0.32 -34.45
C LYS A 207 -7.98 -0.48 -32.97
N ALA A 208 -7.90 -1.70 -32.43
CA ALA A 208 -8.09 -2.01 -31.03
C ALA A 208 -6.84 -1.69 -30.17
N ARG A 209 -5.78 -1.11 -30.78
CA ARG A 209 -4.50 -0.78 -30.10
C ARG A 209 -3.81 -1.98 -29.47
N LEU A 210 -4.12 -3.17 -29.95
CA LEU A 210 -3.45 -4.41 -29.54
C LEU A 210 -2.09 -4.57 -30.20
N THR A 211 -1.95 -4.10 -31.46
CA THR A 211 -0.67 -4.06 -32.18
C THR A 211 -0.25 -2.60 -32.45
N LEU A 212 1.00 -2.42 -32.84
CA LEU A 212 1.57 -1.12 -33.20
C LEU A 212 2.02 -1.17 -34.67
N SER A 213 1.24 -0.60 -35.58
CA SER A 213 1.51 -0.64 -37.03
C SER A 213 1.74 -2.08 -37.54
N GLY A 214 0.87 -3.01 -37.14
CA GLY A 214 0.93 -4.42 -37.50
C GLY A 214 1.99 -5.23 -36.70
N LYS A 215 2.78 -4.61 -35.83
CA LYS A 215 3.78 -5.29 -35.02
C LYS A 215 3.20 -5.77 -33.69
N ILE A 216 3.54 -6.98 -33.29
CA ILE A 216 3.13 -7.57 -32.03
C ILE A 216 3.92 -6.96 -30.89
N THR A 217 3.21 -6.47 -29.89
CA THR A 217 3.77 -5.88 -28.68
C THR A 217 3.59 -6.81 -27.48
N LYS A 218 4.20 -6.47 -26.33
CA LYS A 218 3.94 -7.19 -25.09
C LYS A 218 2.46 -7.09 -24.69
N THR A 219 1.79 -5.96 -24.96
CA THR A 219 0.34 -5.82 -24.81
C THR A 219 -0.44 -6.86 -25.61
N THR A 220 -0.06 -7.08 -26.86
CA THR A 220 -0.69 -8.10 -27.72
C THR A 220 -0.62 -9.48 -27.09
N LEU A 221 0.60 -9.89 -26.68
CA LEU A 221 0.79 -11.22 -26.08
C LEU A 221 0.09 -11.36 -24.72
N LEU A 222 0.05 -10.31 -23.90
CA LEU A 222 -0.67 -10.35 -22.62
C LEU A 222 -2.17 -10.56 -22.80
N LEU A 223 -2.79 -9.86 -23.76
CA LEU A 223 -4.25 -9.83 -23.89
C LEU A 223 -4.79 -10.93 -24.81
N VAL A 224 -4.10 -11.20 -25.92
CA VAL A 224 -4.58 -12.12 -26.97
C VAL A 224 -3.53 -13.15 -27.43
N GLY A 225 -2.37 -13.23 -26.79
CA GLY A 225 -1.34 -14.24 -27.12
C GLY A 225 -1.71 -15.62 -26.60
N LYS A 226 -1.35 -16.68 -27.35
CA LYS A 226 -1.49 -18.08 -26.92
C LYS A 226 -0.70 -18.33 -25.63
N LYS A 227 -1.19 -19.25 -24.81
CA LYS A 227 -0.53 -19.68 -23.57
C LYS A 227 0.91 -20.12 -23.81
N GLU A 228 1.14 -20.87 -24.89
CA GLU A 228 2.44 -21.41 -25.28
C GLU A 228 3.42 -20.31 -25.70
N SER A 229 2.93 -19.16 -26.17
CA SER A 229 3.74 -18.02 -26.61
C SER A 229 4.09 -17.04 -25.48
N ALA A 230 3.59 -17.26 -24.25
CA ALA A 230 3.83 -16.38 -23.13
C ALA A 230 5.32 -16.24 -22.74
N TYR A 231 6.16 -17.22 -23.04
CA TYR A 231 7.62 -17.15 -22.79
C TYR A 231 8.30 -16.01 -23.57
N LYS A 232 7.75 -15.59 -24.73
CA LYS A 232 8.27 -14.48 -25.53
C LYS A 232 8.14 -13.12 -24.86
N LEU A 233 7.36 -13.03 -23.76
CA LEU A 233 7.32 -11.83 -22.92
C LEU A 233 8.65 -11.61 -22.17
N HIS A 234 9.47 -12.65 -22.01
CA HIS A 234 10.71 -12.66 -21.20
C HIS A 234 10.51 -12.20 -19.74
N HIS A 235 9.25 -12.11 -19.30
CA HIS A 235 8.86 -11.72 -17.94
C HIS A 235 7.69 -12.59 -17.48
N ILE A 236 7.53 -12.68 -16.16
CA ILE A 236 6.42 -13.44 -15.58
C ILE A 236 5.11 -12.67 -15.78
N ALA A 237 4.18 -13.30 -16.50
CA ALA A 237 2.80 -12.82 -16.70
C ALA A 237 1.84 -13.91 -16.22
N GLN A 238 1.58 -13.96 -14.92
CA GLN A 238 0.75 -14.99 -14.29
C GLN A 238 -0.14 -14.37 -13.21
N ILE A 239 -1.38 -14.87 -13.12
CA ILE A 239 -2.29 -14.60 -12.01
C ILE A 239 -2.42 -15.91 -11.22
N VAL A 240 -2.07 -15.89 -9.95
CA VAL A 240 -2.28 -17.01 -9.02
C VAL A 240 -3.54 -16.73 -8.25
N TRP A 241 -4.57 -17.53 -8.44
CA TRP A 241 -5.72 -17.55 -7.55
C TRP A 241 -5.50 -18.63 -6.49
N GLU A 242 -5.68 -18.28 -5.24
CA GLU A 242 -5.57 -19.16 -4.11
C GLU A 242 -6.76 -18.97 -3.17
N CYS A 243 -7.35 -20.09 -2.75
CA CYS A 243 -8.44 -20.12 -1.80
C CYS A 243 -7.96 -20.70 -0.47
N HIS A 244 -8.20 -19.97 0.60
CA HIS A 244 -7.89 -20.38 1.96
C HIS A 244 -9.19 -20.71 2.69
N GLN A 245 -9.38 -21.98 3.01
CA GLN A 245 -10.57 -22.45 3.72
C GLN A 245 -10.20 -23.54 4.74
N ASP A 246 -10.69 -23.40 5.97
CA ASP A 246 -10.59 -24.41 7.04
C ASP A 246 -9.17 -24.98 7.24
N GLY A 247 -8.16 -24.11 7.15
CA GLY A 247 -6.75 -24.49 7.25
C GLY A 247 -6.17 -25.14 6.00
N THR A 248 -6.95 -25.34 4.95
CA THR A 248 -6.49 -25.83 3.64
C THR A 248 -6.27 -24.69 2.66
N ARG A 249 -5.36 -24.90 1.72
CA ARG A 249 -5.05 -23.96 0.63
C ARG A 249 -5.04 -24.71 -0.69
N PHE A 250 -5.80 -24.22 -1.66
CA PHE A 250 -5.82 -24.72 -3.04
C PHE A 250 -5.98 -23.55 -4.01
N GLY A 251 -5.70 -23.78 -5.28
CA GLY A 251 -5.78 -22.70 -6.26
C GLY A 251 -5.27 -23.13 -7.63
N ASP A 252 -5.33 -22.18 -8.56
CA ASP A 252 -4.96 -22.33 -9.97
C ASP A 252 -4.04 -21.20 -10.42
N ILE A 253 -3.29 -21.44 -11.50
CA ILE A 253 -2.44 -20.43 -12.14
C ILE A 253 -3.03 -20.10 -13.51
N PHE A 254 -3.32 -18.84 -13.73
CA PHE A 254 -3.82 -18.29 -14.97
C PHE A 254 -2.70 -17.55 -15.71
N THR A 255 -2.58 -17.81 -16.99
CA THR A 255 -1.58 -17.21 -17.90
C THR A 255 -2.29 -16.44 -19.01
N PRO A 256 -1.59 -15.62 -19.84
CA PRO A 256 -2.18 -15.10 -21.06
C PRO A 256 -2.84 -16.20 -21.92
N PRO A 257 -3.89 -15.85 -22.67
CA PRO A 257 -4.45 -14.51 -22.90
C PRO A 257 -5.35 -14.03 -21.76
N PHE A 258 -5.02 -12.87 -21.19
CA PHE A 258 -5.76 -12.38 -20.00
C PHE A 258 -7.21 -12.00 -20.30
N ILE A 259 -7.57 -11.70 -21.55
CA ILE A 259 -8.96 -11.42 -21.91
C ILE A 259 -9.88 -12.64 -21.71
N LEU A 260 -9.34 -13.85 -21.80
CA LEU A 260 -10.06 -15.11 -21.55
C LEU A 260 -9.87 -15.56 -20.11
N SER A 261 -8.64 -15.59 -19.63
CA SER A 261 -8.29 -16.16 -18.32
C SER A 261 -8.89 -15.38 -17.13
N THR A 262 -9.16 -14.07 -17.27
CA THR A 262 -9.89 -13.31 -16.26
C THR A 262 -11.34 -13.74 -16.12
N THR A 263 -12.00 -14.11 -17.22
CA THR A 263 -13.37 -14.66 -17.19
C THR A 263 -13.37 -16.08 -16.57
N GLU A 264 -12.36 -16.88 -16.89
CA GLU A 264 -12.21 -18.21 -16.29
C GLU A 264 -11.96 -18.11 -14.77
N LEU A 265 -11.05 -17.22 -14.33
CA LEU A 265 -10.78 -16.98 -12.92
C LEU A 265 -12.03 -16.50 -12.18
N LEU A 266 -12.82 -15.62 -12.79
CA LEU A 266 -14.09 -15.17 -12.23
C LEU A 266 -15.01 -16.34 -11.92
N GLY A 267 -15.06 -17.36 -12.78
CA GLY A 267 -15.83 -18.60 -12.58
C GLY A 267 -15.30 -19.48 -11.44
N ARG A 268 -14.03 -19.30 -11.01
CA ARG A 268 -13.45 -20.03 -9.86
C ARG A 268 -13.80 -19.40 -8.53
N ILE A 269 -13.99 -18.08 -8.48
CA ILE A 269 -14.32 -17.34 -7.26
C ILE A 269 -15.69 -17.77 -6.76
N ARG A 270 -15.78 -18.18 -5.49
CA ARG A 270 -17.04 -18.60 -4.85
C ARG A 270 -17.91 -17.38 -4.55
N ASN A 271 -18.82 -17.10 -5.44
CA ASN A 271 -19.77 -16.02 -5.32
C ASN A 271 -21.18 -16.56 -5.13
N TYR A 272 -21.80 -16.29 -4.00
CA TYR A 272 -23.14 -16.74 -3.64
C TYR A 272 -23.97 -15.60 -3.05
N ARG A 273 -25.27 -15.77 -2.98
CA ARG A 273 -26.18 -14.82 -2.34
C ARG A 273 -26.37 -15.17 -0.88
N PHE A 274 -26.45 -14.14 -0.05
CA PHE A 274 -26.89 -14.28 1.34
C PHE A 274 -27.95 -13.22 1.67
N LYS A 275 -28.66 -13.41 2.78
CA LYS A 275 -29.80 -12.58 3.18
C LYS A 275 -29.41 -11.67 4.33
N ILE A 276 -29.75 -10.38 4.19
CA ILE A 276 -29.69 -9.40 5.27
C ILE A 276 -31.13 -9.08 5.65
N TYR A 277 -31.46 -9.22 6.94
CA TYR A 277 -32.82 -9.01 7.44
C TYR A 277 -32.97 -7.61 8.01
N PRO A 278 -33.61 -6.66 7.27
CA PRO A 278 -33.96 -5.36 7.84
C PRO A 278 -35.10 -5.57 8.85
N LYS A 279 -35.18 -4.70 9.87
CA LYS A 279 -36.11 -4.86 10.97
C LYS A 279 -37.53 -4.46 10.67
N ASN A 280 -37.67 -3.45 9.82
CA ASN A 280 -38.95 -2.84 9.47
C ASN A 280 -39.56 -3.49 8.23
N SER A 281 -38.96 -4.56 7.70
CA SER A 281 -39.44 -5.31 6.56
C SER A 281 -39.41 -6.81 6.84
N LEU A 282 -40.50 -7.51 6.51
CA LEU A 282 -40.55 -8.97 6.52
C LEU A 282 -39.76 -9.60 5.37
N ILE A 283 -39.37 -8.78 4.39
CA ILE A 283 -38.66 -9.24 3.20
C ILE A 283 -37.18 -8.98 3.39
N PRO A 284 -36.31 -10.03 3.40
CA PRO A 284 -34.86 -9.86 3.48
C PRO A 284 -34.31 -9.26 2.18
N ALA A 285 -33.25 -8.45 2.29
CA ALA A 285 -32.47 -8.07 1.14
C ALA A 285 -31.52 -9.21 0.77
N GLU A 286 -31.64 -9.73 -0.45
CA GLU A 286 -30.66 -10.69 -0.99
C GLU A 286 -29.53 -9.94 -1.68
N VAL A 287 -28.31 -10.21 -1.27
CA VAL A 287 -27.11 -9.58 -1.84
C VAL A 287 -26.10 -10.65 -2.25
N TRP A 288 -25.38 -10.39 -3.36
CA TRP A 288 -24.24 -11.21 -3.73
C TRP A 288 -23.07 -10.95 -2.79
N LYS A 289 -22.31 -12.00 -2.47
CA LYS A 289 -21.06 -11.88 -1.69
C LYS A 289 -20.11 -10.87 -2.31
N TYR A 290 -19.92 -10.95 -3.63
CA TYR A 290 -19.15 -10.01 -4.41
C TYR A 290 -19.97 -9.51 -5.60
N ASP A 291 -19.72 -8.29 -6.01
CA ASP A 291 -20.19 -7.74 -7.27
C ASP A 291 -19.23 -8.15 -8.39
N THR A 292 -19.77 -8.71 -9.46
CA THR A 292 -18.99 -9.21 -10.59
C THR A 292 -18.15 -8.13 -11.25
N GLU A 293 -18.70 -6.91 -11.42
CA GLU A 293 -17.96 -5.79 -11.98
C GLU A 293 -16.81 -5.38 -11.07
N SER A 294 -17.00 -5.41 -9.75
CA SER A 294 -15.96 -5.11 -8.77
C SER A 294 -14.82 -6.13 -8.77
N ILE A 295 -15.13 -7.43 -8.98
CA ILE A 295 -14.09 -8.47 -9.12
C ILE A 295 -13.28 -8.22 -10.41
N LEU A 296 -13.95 -8.03 -11.53
CA LEU A 296 -13.30 -7.77 -12.82
C LEU A 296 -12.47 -6.49 -12.78
N GLU A 297 -12.97 -5.43 -12.16
CA GLU A 297 -12.22 -4.19 -11.97
C GLU A 297 -10.93 -4.42 -11.16
N GLY A 298 -11.00 -5.19 -10.05
CA GLY A 298 -9.83 -5.56 -9.26
C GLY A 298 -8.80 -6.36 -10.05
N LEU A 299 -9.24 -7.32 -10.86
CA LEU A 299 -8.40 -8.14 -11.75
C LEU A 299 -7.75 -7.30 -12.85
N HIS A 300 -8.55 -6.52 -13.56
CA HIS A 300 -8.09 -5.72 -14.68
C HIS A 300 -7.14 -4.61 -14.22
N ASN A 301 -7.42 -3.96 -13.09
CA ASN A 301 -6.51 -2.99 -12.48
C ASN A 301 -5.19 -3.66 -12.07
N SER A 302 -5.24 -4.88 -11.53
CA SER A 302 -4.01 -5.62 -11.20
C SER A 302 -3.18 -5.92 -12.44
N ILE A 303 -3.79 -6.26 -13.58
CA ILE A 303 -3.11 -6.50 -14.87
C ILE A 303 -2.55 -5.19 -15.43
N GLY A 304 -3.38 -4.15 -15.54
CA GLY A 304 -3.02 -2.88 -16.16
C GLY A 304 -1.95 -2.10 -15.39
N HIS A 305 -1.90 -2.25 -14.06
CA HIS A 305 -0.98 -1.53 -13.18
C HIS A 305 0.18 -2.38 -12.66
N GLN A 306 0.29 -3.66 -13.05
CA GLN A 306 1.41 -4.53 -12.70
C GLN A 306 2.74 -3.94 -13.19
N ARG A 307 3.77 -3.96 -12.33
CA ARG A 307 5.14 -3.72 -12.76
C ARG A 307 5.77 -5.05 -13.18
N TYR A 308 5.66 -5.35 -14.47
CA TYR A 308 6.10 -6.63 -15.04
C TYR A 308 7.61 -6.84 -14.96
N GLU A 309 8.39 -5.75 -14.95
CA GLU A 309 9.85 -5.76 -14.82
C GLU A 309 10.33 -6.38 -13.49
N ASP A 310 9.48 -6.38 -12.46
CA ASP A 310 9.80 -7.03 -11.18
C ASP A 310 9.73 -8.56 -11.24
N ASN A 311 9.27 -9.15 -12.35
CA ASN A 311 9.04 -10.59 -12.48
C ASN A 311 8.17 -11.20 -11.36
N ALA A 312 7.25 -10.41 -10.84
CA ALA A 312 6.31 -10.81 -9.80
C ALA A 312 4.99 -11.31 -10.40
N ARG A 313 4.34 -12.21 -9.69
CA ARG A 313 2.99 -12.69 -10.03
C ARG A 313 1.94 -11.75 -9.47
N ILE A 314 0.80 -11.64 -10.15
CA ILE A 314 -0.43 -11.12 -9.58
C ILE A 314 -1.01 -12.21 -8.69
N ILE A 315 -1.42 -11.89 -7.46
CA ILE A 315 -1.97 -12.88 -6.51
C ILE A 315 -3.39 -12.45 -6.15
N VAL A 316 -4.33 -13.36 -6.34
CA VAL A 316 -5.73 -13.21 -5.91
C VAL A 316 -5.98 -14.21 -4.80
N THR A 317 -6.09 -13.73 -3.56
CA THR A 317 -6.34 -14.59 -2.39
C THR A 317 -7.81 -14.51 -2.01
N GLU A 318 -8.50 -15.62 -2.04
CA GLU A 318 -9.87 -15.77 -1.55
C GLU A 318 -9.88 -16.36 -0.15
N THR A 319 -10.48 -15.63 0.80
CA THR A 319 -10.74 -16.11 2.16
C THR A 319 -12.25 -16.24 2.41
N MET A 320 -12.63 -16.69 3.61
CA MET A 320 -14.03 -16.71 4.01
C MET A 320 -14.66 -15.32 3.95
N ASP A 321 -13.90 -14.28 4.25
CA ASP A 321 -14.44 -12.94 4.49
C ASP A 321 -14.18 -11.94 3.36
N GLN A 322 -13.17 -12.17 2.52
CA GLN A 322 -12.75 -11.18 1.52
C GLN A 322 -11.99 -11.79 0.35
N LEU A 323 -11.90 -11.01 -0.73
CA LEU A 323 -10.95 -11.18 -1.83
C LEU A 323 -9.82 -10.16 -1.67
N LEU A 324 -8.58 -10.60 -1.84
CA LEU A 324 -7.40 -9.76 -1.90
C LEU A 324 -6.82 -9.83 -3.31
N PHE A 325 -6.57 -8.68 -3.92
CA PHE A 325 -5.87 -8.57 -5.20
C PHE A 325 -4.55 -7.88 -4.95
N LYS A 326 -3.45 -8.58 -5.23
CA LYS A 326 -2.09 -8.06 -5.00
C LYS A 326 -1.31 -8.06 -6.31
N ASN A 327 -0.78 -6.90 -6.66
CA ASN A 327 0.09 -6.71 -7.82
C ASN A 327 1.36 -5.93 -7.46
N ALA A 328 2.45 -6.15 -8.23
CA ALA A 328 3.71 -5.45 -8.04
C ALA A 328 3.63 -3.99 -8.48
N GLY A 329 4.38 -3.14 -7.80
CA GLY A 329 4.42 -1.70 -7.98
C GLY A 329 3.64 -0.97 -6.88
N ASN A 330 3.73 0.36 -6.91
CA ASN A 330 2.98 1.25 -6.02
C ASN A 330 1.81 1.89 -6.77
N PHE A 331 0.98 2.65 -6.07
CA PHE A 331 0.06 3.59 -6.74
C PHE A 331 0.86 4.54 -7.62
N TYR A 332 0.63 4.45 -8.94
CA TYR A 332 1.43 5.17 -9.92
C TYR A 332 1.13 6.67 -9.91
N TYR A 333 -0.13 7.03 -9.71
CA TYR A 333 -0.60 8.40 -9.61
C TYR A 333 -1.59 8.52 -8.44
N GLY A 334 -1.38 9.48 -7.54
CA GLY A 334 -2.26 9.71 -6.40
C GLY A 334 -2.28 8.58 -5.36
N LYS A 335 -3.37 8.52 -4.64
CA LYS A 335 -3.70 7.48 -3.65
C LYS A 335 -5.10 6.94 -3.94
N ALA A 336 -5.44 5.77 -3.38
CA ALA A 336 -6.76 5.18 -3.56
C ALA A 336 -7.90 6.12 -3.12
N GLU A 337 -7.72 6.83 -2.00
CA GLU A 337 -8.70 7.76 -1.46
C GLU A 337 -9.05 8.88 -2.44
N ASP A 338 -8.10 9.32 -3.24
CA ASP A 338 -8.29 10.40 -4.22
C ASP A 338 -9.29 10.02 -5.33
N TYR A 339 -9.48 8.71 -5.59
CA TYR A 339 -10.38 8.18 -6.62
C TYR A 339 -11.77 7.79 -6.11
N VAL A 340 -11.98 7.77 -4.80
CA VAL A 340 -13.23 7.27 -4.23
C VAL A 340 -14.41 8.17 -4.58
N GLU A 341 -14.24 9.49 -4.59
CA GLU A 341 -15.31 10.44 -4.96
C GLU A 341 -15.53 10.53 -6.48
N GLY A 342 -14.63 9.95 -7.29
CA GLY A 342 -14.78 9.89 -8.74
C GLY A 342 -14.49 11.21 -9.47
N GLU A 343 -13.86 12.18 -8.79
CA GLU A 343 -13.56 13.50 -9.36
C GLU A 343 -12.20 13.55 -10.06
N ILE A 344 -11.32 12.59 -9.78
CA ILE A 344 -9.96 12.58 -10.31
C ILE A 344 -9.84 11.58 -11.47
N THR A 345 -9.34 12.07 -12.59
CA THR A 345 -8.94 11.24 -13.73
C THR A 345 -7.42 11.06 -13.69
N PRO A 346 -6.90 9.82 -13.81
CA PRO A 346 -5.46 9.57 -13.86
C PRO A 346 -4.79 10.34 -15.01
N VAL A 347 -3.72 11.07 -14.71
CA VAL A 347 -2.95 11.82 -15.73
C VAL A 347 -2.02 10.89 -16.50
N SER A 348 -1.55 9.81 -15.88
CA SER A 348 -0.61 8.86 -16.48
C SER A 348 -0.81 7.45 -15.91
N TYR A 349 -0.41 6.47 -16.71
CA TYR A 349 -0.47 5.05 -16.36
C TYR A 349 0.92 4.42 -16.43
N ARG A 350 1.13 3.31 -15.70
CA ARG A 350 2.38 2.54 -15.72
C ARG A 350 2.58 1.87 -17.09
N ASN A 351 1.54 1.27 -17.63
CA ASN A 351 1.53 0.56 -18.91
C ASN A 351 0.51 1.20 -19.87
N PRO A 352 0.81 2.37 -20.44
CA PRO A 352 -0.16 3.11 -21.27
C PRO A 352 -0.70 2.33 -22.46
N ALA A 353 0.15 1.57 -23.18
CA ALA A 353 -0.30 0.76 -24.32
C ALA A 353 -1.28 -0.33 -23.87
N LEU A 354 -0.98 -1.04 -22.79
CA LEU A 354 -1.84 -2.07 -22.22
C LEU A 354 -3.19 -1.49 -21.78
N ILE A 355 -3.18 -0.40 -21.01
CA ILE A 355 -4.41 0.29 -20.58
C ILE A 355 -5.25 0.72 -21.76
N ASN A 356 -4.65 1.33 -22.80
CA ASN A 356 -5.38 1.75 -23.99
C ASN A 356 -6.03 0.56 -24.71
N ALA A 357 -5.32 -0.55 -24.87
CA ALA A 357 -5.88 -1.76 -25.49
C ALA A 357 -7.03 -2.35 -24.63
N MET A 358 -6.87 -2.40 -23.30
CA MET A 358 -7.92 -2.84 -22.38
C MET A 358 -9.16 -1.94 -22.42
N VAL A 359 -8.98 -0.62 -22.60
CA VAL A 359 -10.08 0.32 -22.82
C VAL A 359 -10.77 0.05 -24.15
N GLU A 360 -10.02 -0.15 -25.25
CA GLU A 360 -10.61 -0.42 -26.57
C GLU A 360 -11.36 -1.74 -26.62
N THR A 361 -10.91 -2.75 -25.89
CA THR A 361 -11.56 -4.07 -25.77
C THR A 361 -12.61 -4.14 -24.65
N LYS A 362 -12.99 -2.99 -24.06
CA LYS A 362 -14.00 -2.89 -22.98
C LYS A 362 -13.67 -3.72 -21.73
N MET A 363 -12.41 -3.98 -21.46
CA MET A 363 -12.01 -4.61 -20.21
C MET A 363 -12.06 -3.60 -19.04
N ILE A 364 -11.67 -2.35 -19.27
CA ILE A 364 -11.66 -1.29 -18.25
C ILE A 364 -12.33 0.00 -18.75
N ASP A 365 -12.71 0.87 -17.79
CA ASP A 365 -13.22 2.21 -18.07
C ASP A 365 -12.05 3.22 -18.14
N SER A 366 -12.06 4.07 -19.18
CA SER A 366 -11.00 5.07 -19.42
C SER A 366 -11.04 6.27 -18.47
N LYS A 367 -12.10 6.44 -17.69
CA LYS A 367 -12.35 7.66 -16.90
C LYS A 367 -11.86 7.59 -15.47
N GLY A 368 -11.28 6.47 -15.03
CA GLY A 368 -10.81 6.28 -13.65
C GLY A 368 -11.93 6.07 -12.62
N TYR A 369 -13.15 5.79 -13.07
CA TYR A 369 -14.30 5.57 -12.17
C TYR A 369 -14.36 4.17 -11.54
N GLY A 370 -13.46 3.26 -11.87
CA GLY A 370 -13.50 1.88 -11.40
C GLY A 370 -13.47 1.76 -9.87
N ILE A 371 -12.56 2.47 -9.22
CA ILE A 371 -12.49 2.52 -7.74
C ILE A 371 -13.79 3.08 -7.17
N HIS A 372 -14.27 4.21 -7.68
CA HIS A 372 -15.54 4.82 -7.25
C HIS A 372 -16.71 3.84 -7.38
N LYS A 373 -16.83 3.13 -8.52
CA LYS A 373 -17.88 2.13 -8.75
C LYS A 373 -17.80 0.98 -7.73
N MET A 374 -16.61 0.49 -7.40
CA MET A 374 -16.44 -0.55 -6.36
C MET A 374 -16.96 -0.08 -4.99
N PHE A 375 -16.65 1.15 -4.58
CA PHE A 375 -17.15 1.72 -3.32
C PHE A 375 -18.67 1.90 -3.34
N LEU A 376 -19.24 2.40 -4.44
CA LEU A 376 -20.69 2.52 -4.61
C LEU A 376 -21.39 1.14 -4.60
N SER A 377 -20.78 0.14 -5.24
CA SER A 377 -21.31 -1.22 -5.25
C SER A 377 -21.35 -1.82 -3.84
N GLN A 378 -20.28 -1.66 -3.05
CA GLN A 378 -20.26 -2.13 -1.66
C GLN A 378 -21.34 -1.42 -0.81
N ARG A 379 -21.48 -0.09 -0.96
CA ARG A 379 -22.53 0.67 -0.28
C ARG A 379 -23.93 0.17 -0.64
N LYS A 380 -24.21 -0.04 -1.94
CA LYS A 380 -25.51 -0.54 -2.42
C LYS A 380 -25.84 -1.95 -1.92
N ARG A 381 -24.82 -2.76 -1.61
CA ARG A 381 -24.95 -4.10 -1.06
C ARG A 381 -24.87 -4.14 0.47
N TYR A 382 -24.76 -2.96 1.10
CA TYR A 382 -24.69 -2.81 2.56
C TYR A 382 -23.50 -3.52 3.20
N LEU A 383 -22.42 -3.70 2.46
CA LEU A 383 -21.19 -4.36 2.86
C LEU A 383 -20.09 -3.36 3.24
N PRO A 384 -19.06 -3.81 3.98
CA PRO A 384 -17.92 -2.97 4.29
C PRO A 384 -17.22 -2.47 3.03
N MET A 385 -16.64 -1.27 3.08
CA MET A 385 -15.97 -0.64 1.94
C MET A 385 -14.69 -1.37 1.56
N PRO A 386 -14.29 -1.36 0.27
CA PRO A 386 -12.96 -1.81 -0.14
C PRO A 386 -11.88 -0.98 0.55
N ASP A 387 -10.69 -1.52 0.70
CA ASP A 387 -9.55 -0.74 1.16
C ASP A 387 -8.22 -1.20 0.55
N TYR A 388 -7.21 -0.33 0.69
CA TYR A 388 -5.87 -0.53 0.18
C TYR A 388 -4.81 -0.47 1.30
N LYS A 389 -5.21 -0.67 2.56
CA LYS A 389 -4.35 -0.50 3.74
C LYS A 389 -3.13 -1.41 3.78
N GLN A 390 -3.20 -2.56 3.11
CA GLN A 390 -2.09 -3.51 3.04
C GLN A 390 -1.09 -3.16 1.92
N SER A 391 -1.33 -2.09 1.15
CA SER A 391 -0.41 -1.63 0.11
C SER A 391 0.87 -1.09 0.72
N THR A 392 1.97 -1.27 -0.02
CA THR A 392 3.31 -0.81 0.33
C THR A 392 3.92 -0.03 -0.84
N ASP A 393 5.15 0.41 -0.71
CA ASP A 393 5.89 1.04 -1.82
C ASP A 393 6.20 0.05 -2.96
N PHE A 394 6.04 -1.26 -2.73
CA PHE A 394 6.39 -2.33 -3.68
C PHE A 394 5.17 -3.08 -4.23
N PHE A 395 4.06 -3.07 -3.52
CA PHE A 395 2.85 -3.80 -3.89
C PHE A 395 1.60 -2.98 -3.61
N VAL A 396 0.66 -3.01 -4.55
CA VAL A 396 -0.72 -2.57 -4.32
C VAL A 396 -1.53 -3.78 -3.89
N VAL A 397 -2.30 -3.63 -2.82
CA VAL A 397 -3.20 -4.68 -2.30
C VAL A 397 -4.59 -4.09 -2.14
N LEU A 398 -5.52 -4.50 -3.00
CA LEU A 398 -6.95 -4.22 -2.85
C LEU A 398 -7.57 -5.32 -1.99
N SER A 399 -8.23 -4.93 -0.91
CA SER A 399 -9.13 -5.79 -0.13
C SER A 399 -10.58 -5.50 -0.51
N LEU A 400 -11.30 -6.52 -0.97
CA LEU A 400 -12.73 -6.46 -1.27
C LEU A 400 -13.49 -7.35 -0.29
N PRO A 401 -14.12 -6.76 0.77
CA PRO A 401 -14.88 -7.53 1.74
C PRO A 401 -16.13 -8.19 1.13
N GLY A 402 -16.41 -9.44 1.51
CA GLY A 402 -17.56 -10.22 1.07
C GLY A 402 -18.49 -10.64 2.20
N THR A 403 -18.26 -10.17 3.42
CA THR A 403 -19.07 -10.49 4.60
C THR A 403 -19.37 -9.23 5.42
N ILE A 404 -20.39 -9.32 6.26
CA ILE A 404 -20.74 -8.27 7.21
C ILE A 404 -19.75 -8.30 8.37
N ILE A 405 -19.15 -7.16 8.70
CA ILE A 405 -18.29 -6.99 9.88
C ILE A 405 -19.13 -6.53 11.08
N ASP A 406 -19.96 -5.50 10.88
CA ASP A 406 -20.89 -4.96 11.89
C ASP A 406 -22.30 -4.87 11.30
N GLU A 407 -23.23 -5.64 11.86
CA GLU A 407 -24.62 -5.62 11.42
C GLU A 407 -25.27 -4.23 11.55
N ASN A 408 -24.87 -3.44 12.57
CA ASN A 408 -25.43 -2.10 12.75
C ASN A 408 -25.03 -1.17 11.59
N TYR A 409 -23.80 -1.32 11.07
CA TYR A 409 -23.35 -0.61 9.88
C TYR A 409 -24.21 -0.96 8.66
N SER A 410 -24.40 -2.26 8.39
CA SER A 410 -25.20 -2.75 7.25
C SER A 410 -26.65 -2.28 7.35
N LEU A 411 -27.26 -2.38 8.53
CA LEU A 411 -28.62 -1.90 8.77
C LEU A 411 -28.76 -0.39 8.63
N LEU A 412 -27.76 0.37 9.09
CA LEU A 412 -27.74 1.84 8.95
C LEU A 412 -27.71 2.24 7.48
N LEU A 413 -26.91 1.54 6.66
CA LEU A 413 -26.89 1.80 5.21
C LEU A 413 -28.23 1.46 4.54
N MET A 414 -28.91 0.40 5.01
CA MET A 414 -30.24 0.02 4.50
C MET A 414 -31.33 1.06 4.82
N GLU A 415 -31.29 1.62 6.02
CA GLU A 415 -32.30 2.59 6.49
C GLU A 415 -32.05 4.02 5.96
N ASN A 416 -30.78 4.36 5.66
CA ASN A 416 -30.39 5.70 5.25
C ASN A 416 -29.89 5.72 3.79
N HIS A 417 -30.80 5.57 2.85
CA HIS A 417 -30.50 5.58 1.40
C HIS A 417 -29.80 6.88 0.93
N ASN A 418 -30.01 7.99 1.63
CA ASN A 418 -29.45 9.32 1.31
C ASN A 418 -28.08 9.58 1.97
N LEU A 419 -27.52 8.61 2.70
CA LEU A 419 -26.22 8.78 3.31
C LEU A 419 -25.15 9.01 2.22
N SER A 420 -24.29 10.01 2.38
CA SER A 420 -23.22 10.28 1.42
C SER A 420 -22.22 9.11 1.39
N LEU A 421 -21.50 8.94 0.26
CA LEU A 421 -20.44 7.93 0.17
C LEU A 421 -19.36 8.21 1.22
N THR A 422 -18.98 9.46 1.39
CA THR A 422 -18.01 9.92 2.39
C THR A 422 -18.42 9.54 3.82
N ASP A 423 -19.69 9.73 4.20
CA ASP A 423 -20.19 9.34 5.53
C ASP A 423 -20.22 7.81 5.69
N ALA A 424 -20.60 7.07 4.63
CA ALA A 424 -20.54 5.61 4.63
C ALA A 424 -19.10 5.09 4.82
N MET A 425 -18.11 5.72 4.20
CA MET A 425 -16.69 5.41 4.39
C MET A 425 -16.21 5.71 5.81
N LEU A 426 -16.60 6.83 6.38
CA LEU A 426 -16.25 7.18 7.76
C LEU A 426 -16.87 6.19 8.76
N LEU A 427 -18.10 5.73 8.51
CA LEU A 427 -18.74 4.68 9.31
C LEU A 427 -18.06 3.32 9.12
N ASP A 428 -17.59 3.01 7.91
CA ASP A 428 -16.75 1.83 7.65
C ASP A 428 -15.44 1.88 8.43
N MET A 429 -14.82 3.06 8.53
CA MET A 429 -13.63 3.26 9.39
C MET A 429 -13.95 3.00 10.87
N VAL A 430 -15.17 3.37 11.34
CA VAL A 430 -15.62 3.07 12.71
C VAL A 430 -15.71 1.56 12.93
N GLN A 431 -16.40 0.81 12.06
CA GLN A 431 -16.54 -0.65 12.22
C GLN A 431 -15.19 -1.38 12.11
N LYS A 432 -14.27 -0.89 11.28
CA LYS A 432 -12.90 -1.42 11.14
C LYS A 432 -11.92 -0.91 12.21
N ARG A 433 -12.41 -0.13 13.19
CA ARG A 433 -11.61 0.46 14.29
C ARG A 433 -10.42 1.28 13.80
N ALA A 434 -10.56 1.91 12.64
CA ALA A 434 -9.54 2.76 12.06
C ALA A 434 -9.57 4.18 12.66
N ARG A 435 -8.45 4.89 12.53
CA ARG A 435 -8.36 6.29 12.99
C ARG A 435 -9.21 7.21 12.11
N ILE A 436 -10.09 8.01 12.74
CA ILE A 436 -10.98 8.96 12.07
C ILE A 436 -10.54 10.39 12.39
N PRO A 437 -10.58 11.32 11.42
CA PRO A 437 -10.34 12.74 11.67
C PRO A 437 -11.30 13.32 12.71
N VAL A 438 -10.80 14.21 13.57
CA VAL A 438 -11.59 14.77 14.69
C VAL A 438 -12.85 15.51 14.22
N ASP A 439 -12.71 16.30 13.15
CA ASP A 439 -13.86 17.06 12.58
C ASP A 439 -14.95 16.13 12.05
N SER A 440 -14.55 15.02 11.43
CA SER A 440 -15.48 13.98 10.95
C SER A 440 -16.22 13.31 12.10
N LEU A 441 -15.55 13.07 13.24
CA LEU A 441 -16.18 12.53 14.46
C LEU A 441 -17.25 13.47 15.01
N HIS A 442 -16.99 14.78 15.04
CA HIS A 442 -17.98 15.76 15.48
C HIS A 442 -19.20 15.78 14.56
N ARG A 443 -18.98 15.72 13.24
CA ARG A 443 -20.05 15.67 12.24
C ARG A 443 -20.91 14.42 12.41
N LEU A 444 -20.31 13.23 12.46
CA LEU A 444 -21.05 11.97 12.63
C LEU A 444 -21.83 11.91 13.95
N ARG A 445 -21.29 12.46 15.04
CA ARG A 445 -22.00 12.58 16.32
C ARG A 445 -23.21 13.52 16.25
N LYS A 446 -23.04 14.67 15.61
CA LYS A 446 -24.14 15.62 15.40
C LYS A 446 -25.29 14.99 14.60
N GLN A 447 -24.94 14.15 13.63
CA GLN A 447 -25.90 13.37 12.84
C GLN A 447 -26.44 12.13 13.57
N LYS A 448 -25.98 11.86 14.79
CA LYS A 448 -26.35 10.68 15.61
C LYS A 448 -26.04 9.34 14.94
N LEU A 449 -25.01 9.28 14.08
CA LEU A 449 -24.59 8.08 13.35
C LEU A 449 -23.59 7.22 14.15
N ILE A 450 -22.91 7.82 15.14
CA ILE A 450 -21.94 7.14 16.00
C ILE A 450 -22.16 7.47 17.48
N GLU A 451 -21.80 6.52 18.34
CA GLU A 451 -21.81 6.64 19.80
C GLU A 451 -20.44 6.30 20.40
N GLY A 452 -20.30 6.55 21.70
CA GLY A 452 -19.07 6.22 22.44
C GLY A 452 -18.06 7.38 22.50
N ARG A 453 -16.96 7.14 23.24
CA ARG A 453 -15.84 8.09 23.41
C ARG A 453 -14.54 7.43 22.96
N MET A 454 -13.61 8.23 22.42
CA MET A 454 -12.28 7.73 22.08
C MET A 454 -11.63 6.94 23.23
N PRO A 455 -11.02 5.80 22.96
CA PRO A 455 -10.86 5.14 21.66
C PRO A 455 -12.05 4.26 21.24
N ASN A 456 -13.10 4.13 22.06
CA ASN A 456 -14.22 3.18 21.88
C ASN A 456 -15.41 3.88 21.23
N ILE A 457 -15.38 4.01 19.92
CA ILE A 457 -16.46 4.57 19.09
C ILE A 457 -17.10 3.43 18.30
N TYR A 458 -18.41 3.45 18.17
CA TYR A 458 -19.20 2.45 17.44
C TYR A 458 -20.41 3.08 16.74
N VAL A 459 -20.97 2.38 15.76
CA VAL A 459 -22.13 2.84 14.98
C VAL A 459 -23.40 2.88 15.87
N CYS A 460 -24.24 3.91 15.68
CA CYS A 460 -25.27 4.35 16.60
C CYS A 460 -26.37 3.32 16.94
N LYS A 461 -26.94 3.50 18.12
CA LYS A 461 -27.93 2.68 18.83
C LYS A 461 -29.34 2.62 18.24
N HIS A 462 -29.75 3.58 17.44
CA HIS A 462 -31.13 3.63 16.95
C HIS A 462 -31.56 2.35 16.22
N ILE A 463 -30.58 1.69 15.59
CA ILE A 463 -30.76 0.45 14.87
C ILE A 463 -30.77 -0.76 15.82
N ALA A 464 -29.91 -0.75 16.86
CA ALA A 464 -29.80 -1.87 17.81
C ALA A 464 -31.05 -2.07 18.69
N GLN A 465 -31.84 -1.02 18.96
CA GLN A 465 -33.08 -1.12 19.75
C GLN A 465 -34.19 -1.89 19.06
N ALA A 466 -34.17 -1.95 17.76
CA ALA A 466 -35.12 -2.67 16.95
C ALA A 466 -34.69 -4.12 16.60
N THR A 467 -33.42 -4.60 16.89
CA THR A 467 -33.01 -6.03 16.72
C THR A 467 -33.14 -6.77 18.04
N ASN A 468 -33.59 -8.03 18.01
CA ASN A 468 -33.60 -8.94 19.17
C ASN A 468 -32.17 -9.20 19.74
N LYS A 469 -31.11 -8.54 19.22
CA LYS A 469 -29.73 -8.61 19.66
C LYS A 469 -29.35 -7.55 20.69
N LYS A 470 -30.27 -7.20 21.61
CA LYS A 470 -29.92 -6.41 22.80
C LYS A 470 -28.69 -6.94 23.53
N VAL A 471 -28.43 -8.25 23.44
CA VAL A 471 -27.31 -8.91 24.11
C VAL A 471 -25.97 -8.53 23.45
N GLU A 472 -25.82 -8.62 22.12
CA GLU A 472 -24.55 -8.26 21.44
C GLU A 472 -24.25 -6.77 21.51
N TYR A 473 -25.27 -5.93 21.34
CA TYR A 473 -25.09 -4.49 21.54
C TYR A 473 -24.70 -4.16 22.99
N SER A 474 -25.28 -4.85 23.95
CA SER A 474 -24.91 -4.73 25.37
C SER A 474 -23.48 -5.20 25.62
N MET A 475 -22.97 -6.19 24.87
CA MET A 475 -21.58 -6.64 24.94
C MET A 475 -20.60 -5.58 24.42
N HIS A 476 -20.88 -4.92 23.28
CA HIS A 476 -20.04 -3.83 22.76
C HIS A 476 -20.06 -2.59 23.65
N ARG A 477 -21.20 -2.27 24.21
CA ARG A 477 -21.33 -1.14 25.16
C ARG A 477 -20.76 -1.49 26.52
N GLY A 478 -20.87 -2.75 26.92
CA GLY A 478 -20.62 -3.23 28.28
C GLY A 478 -21.60 -2.63 29.29
N LEU A 479 -21.67 -3.22 30.45
CA LEU A 479 -22.43 -2.64 31.57
C LEU A 479 -21.76 -1.35 32.06
N ASP A 480 -22.59 -0.36 32.42
CA ASP A 480 -22.07 0.82 33.08
C ASP A 480 -21.49 0.46 34.47
N SER A 481 -20.71 1.36 35.04
CA SER A 481 -20.04 1.09 36.31
C SER A 481 -21.01 0.79 37.46
N ASN A 482 -22.21 1.40 37.47
CA ASN A 482 -23.21 1.17 38.52
C ASN A 482 -23.86 -0.20 38.37
N SER A 483 -24.11 -0.65 37.15
CA SER A 483 -24.62 -1.99 36.86
C SER A 483 -23.60 -3.07 37.20
N CYS A 484 -22.30 -2.83 36.86
CA CYS A 484 -21.20 -3.72 37.26
C CYS A 484 -21.08 -3.85 38.79
N GLU A 485 -21.28 -2.77 39.53
CA GLU A 485 -21.28 -2.77 41.01
C GLU A 485 -22.40 -3.61 41.57
N LYS A 486 -23.63 -3.45 41.07
CA LYS A 486 -24.77 -4.25 41.54
C LYS A 486 -24.54 -5.73 41.33
N VAL A 487 -24.11 -6.12 40.11
CA VAL A 487 -23.85 -7.52 39.78
C VAL A 487 -22.68 -8.10 40.60
N LEU A 488 -21.63 -7.31 40.84
CA LEU A 488 -20.51 -7.74 41.70
C LEU A 488 -20.94 -7.93 43.16
N LEU A 489 -21.75 -7.03 43.72
CA LEU A 489 -22.29 -7.17 45.07
C LEU A 489 -23.22 -8.38 45.22
N GLU A 490 -24.08 -8.63 44.24
CA GLU A 490 -24.93 -9.79 44.21
C GLU A 490 -24.11 -11.11 44.16
N HIS A 491 -23.09 -11.14 43.30
CA HIS A 491 -22.20 -12.29 43.17
C HIS A 491 -21.41 -12.55 44.47
N LEU A 492 -20.91 -11.48 45.11
CA LEU A 492 -20.25 -11.62 46.43
C LEU A 492 -21.20 -12.05 47.52
N SER A 493 -22.50 -11.74 47.45
CA SER A 493 -23.49 -12.20 48.43
C SER A 493 -23.74 -13.72 48.34
N ILE A 494 -23.60 -14.27 47.11
CA ILE A 494 -23.83 -15.72 46.88
C ILE A 494 -22.55 -16.51 47.17
N HIS A 495 -21.38 -16.03 46.76
CA HIS A 495 -20.12 -16.79 46.78
C HIS A 495 -19.18 -16.41 47.94
N GLY A 496 -19.53 -15.40 48.70
CA GLY A 496 -18.83 -14.97 49.93
C GLY A 496 -17.59 -14.11 49.68
N SER A 497 -16.60 -14.56 48.93
CA SER A 497 -15.39 -13.77 48.64
C SER A 497 -14.78 -14.12 47.30
N MET A 498 -14.11 -13.14 46.68
CA MET A 498 -13.40 -13.29 45.40
C MET A 498 -12.05 -12.61 45.42
N THR A 499 -11.05 -13.20 44.77
CA THR A 499 -9.77 -12.55 44.51
C THR A 499 -9.93 -11.44 43.43
N LYS A 500 -8.99 -10.52 43.37
CA LYS A 500 -8.97 -9.47 42.33
C LYS A 500 -8.94 -10.09 40.91
N GLY A 501 -8.21 -11.19 40.72
CA GLY A 501 -8.14 -11.89 39.42
C GLY A 501 -9.49 -12.42 38.98
N GLU A 502 -10.21 -13.11 39.90
CA GLU A 502 -11.57 -13.63 39.63
C GLU A 502 -12.58 -12.51 39.33
N ILE A 503 -12.49 -11.38 40.04
CA ILE A 503 -13.34 -10.21 39.78
C ILE A 503 -13.05 -9.62 38.40
N VAL A 504 -11.76 -9.53 38.01
CA VAL A 504 -11.38 -9.04 36.67
C VAL A 504 -11.92 -9.99 35.59
N GLU A 505 -11.78 -11.29 35.75
CA GLU A 505 -12.29 -12.28 34.82
C GLU A 505 -13.82 -12.24 34.75
N PHE A 506 -14.50 -12.20 35.88
CA PHE A 506 -15.95 -12.13 35.97
C PHE A 506 -16.52 -10.87 35.29
N LEU A 507 -16.00 -9.70 35.64
CA LEU A 507 -16.46 -8.43 35.07
C LEU A 507 -16.00 -8.23 33.63
N SER A 508 -14.91 -8.88 33.19
CA SER A 508 -14.48 -8.79 31.79
C SER A 508 -15.53 -9.28 30.80
N LYS A 509 -16.33 -10.28 31.17
CA LYS A 509 -17.43 -10.82 30.38
C LYS A 509 -18.63 -9.86 30.27
N MET A 510 -18.69 -8.84 31.12
CA MET A 510 -19.79 -7.88 31.21
C MET A 510 -19.37 -6.46 30.77
N LEU A 511 -18.07 -6.22 30.71
CA LEU A 511 -17.52 -4.98 30.20
C LEU A 511 -17.41 -5.02 28.68
N SER A 512 -17.35 -3.85 28.04
CA SER A 512 -17.20 -3.75 26.60
C SER A 512 -16.01 -4.55 26.09
N ASP A 513 -16.20 -5.38 25.10
CA ASP A 513 -15.18 -6.14 24.36
C ASP A 513 -14.17 -5.22 23.63
N LEU A 514 -14.50 -3.91 23.52
CA LEU A 514 -13.64 -2.87 22.97
C LEU A 514 -12.53 -2.44 23.93
N LEU A 515 -12.59 -2.85 25.21
CA LEU A 515 -11.60 -2.49 26.22
C LEU A 515 -10.37 -3.42 26.16
N SER A 516 -9.19 -2.84 26.19
CA SER A 516 -7.95 -3.60 26.37
C SER A 516 -7.88 -4.22 27.78
N LYS A 517 -7.13 -5.30 27.98
CA LYS A 517 -6.92 -5.95 29.30
C LYS A 517 -6.49 -4.93 30.38
N LYS A 518 -5.64 -3.95 30.02
CA LYS A 518 -5.19 -2.89 30.93
C LYS A 518 -6.34 -1.94 31.32
N GLN A 519 -7.21 -1.59 30.36
CA GLN A 519 -8.37 -0.72 30.61
C GLN A 519 -9.44 -1.43 31.45
N ILE A 520 -9.65 -2.73 31.24
CA ILE A 520 -10.52 -3.57 32.09
C ILE A 520 -9.99 -3.57 33.53
N GLY A 521 -8.70 -3.84 33.72
CA GLY A 521 -8.07 -3.81 35.04
C GLY A 521 -8.27 -2.47 35.75
N ASN A 522 -8.01 -1.35 35.09
CA ASN A 522 -8.20 -0.01 35.65
C ASN A 522 -9.67 0.29 36.00
N LYS A 523 -10.63 -0.19 35.19
CA LYS A 523 -12.05 0.00 35.45
C LYS A 523 -12.51 -0.80 36.66
N VAL A 524 -12.04 -2.04 36.79
CA VAL A 524 -12.28 -2.89 37.97
C VAL A 524 -11.67 -2.26 39.24
N ASP A 525 -10.44 -1.74 39.18
CA ASP A 525 -9.82 -1.05 40.29
C ASP A 525 -10.61 0.17 40.76
N ASN A 526 -11.19 0.94 39.83
CA ASN A 526 -12.04 2.06 40.16
C ASN A 526 -13.36 1.62 40.84
N ILE A 527 -13.96 0.53 40.38
CA ILE A 527 -15.17 -0.06 40.97
C ILE A 527 -14.86 -0.53 42.42
N LEU A 528 -13.80 -1.29 42.59
CA LEU A 528 -13.41 -1.80 43.90
C LEU A 528 -13.07 -0.67 44.89
N ARG A 529 -12.36 0.38 44.45
CA ARG A 529 -12.08 1.56 45.29
C ARG A 529 -13.35 2.28 45.71
N ARG A 530 -14.33 2.44 44.80
CA ARG A 530 -15.60 3.10 45.08
C ARG A 530 -16.42 2.30 46.09
N LEU A 531 -16.62 1.00 45.84
CA LEU A 531 -17.36 0.12 46.72
C LEU A 531 -16.74 0.01 48.12
N LYS A 532 -15.38 0.03 48.22
CA LYS A 532 -14.67 0.07 49.49
C LYS A 532 -14.89 1.41 50.23
N LYS A 533 -14.84 2.53 49.49
CA LYS A 533 -15.09 3.87 50.04
C LYS A 533 -16.51 3.99 50.58
N ASP A 534 -17.47 3.40 49.87
CA ASP A 534 -18.89 3.37 50.25
C ASP A 534 -19.19 2.37 51.38
N GLY A 535 -18.17 1.67 51.92
CA GLY A 535 -18.30 0.71 53.01
C GLY A 535 -19.04 -0.58 52.65
N LYS A 536 -19.23 -0.88 51.35
CA LYS A 536 -19.99 -2.05 50.89
C LYS A 536 -19.14 -3.33 50.80
N ILE A 537 -17.85 -3.20 50.55
CA ILE A 537 -16.91 -4.32 50.49
C ILE A 537 -15.67 -4.02 51.31
N THR A 538 -15.04 -5.08 51.78
CA THR A 538 -13.74 -5.02 52.48
C THR A 538 -12.77 -5.98 51.83
N ASN A 539 -11.46 -5.67 51.98
CA ASN A 539 -10.40 -6.55 51.52
C ASN A 539 -9.79 -7.29 52.74
N ASN A 540 -9.89 -8.61 52.72
CA ASN A 540 -9.31 -9.45 53.74
C ASN A 540 -7.92 -9.93 53.31
N SER A 541 -6.86 -9.30 53.85
CA SER A 541 -5.46 -9.59 53.50
C SER A 541 -4.81 -10.55 54.51
N ARG A 542 -5.40 -11.71 54.82
CA ARG A 542 -4.75 -12.77 55.60
C ARG A 542 -3.93 -13.67 54.67
N GLY A 543 -2.60 -13.53 54.67
CA GLY A 543 -1.69 -14.35 53.86
C GLY A 543 -1.34 -13.77 52.48
N LYS A 544 -0.78 -14.63 51.61
CA LYS A 544 -0.31 -14.25 50.22
C LYS A 544 -1.45 -13.96 49.24
N ILE A 545 -2.72 -14.20 49.58
CA ILE A 545 -3.87 -14.06 48.71
C ILE A 545 -4.83 -13.04 49.33
N SER A 546 -5.00 -11.90 48.65
CA SER A 546 -5.97 -10.87 49.00
C SER A 546 -7.35 -11.16 48.37
N SER A 547 -8.40 -11.27 49.20
CA SER A 547 -9.77 -11.47 48.73
C SER A 547 -10.71 -10.34 49.13
N TRP A 548 -11.69 -10.05 48.31
CA TRP A 548 -12.73 -9.05 48.50
C TRP A 548 -14.02 -9.72 48.96
N MET A 549 -14.69 -9.17 49.98
CA MET A 549 -15.94 -9.68 50.52
C MET A 549 -16.86 -8.52 50.92
N LEU A 550 -18.13 -8.83 51.09
CA LEU A 550 -19.12 -7.87 51.62
C LEU A 550 -18.78 -7.51 53.07
N VAL A 551 -18.98 -6.24 53.39
CA VAL A 551 -19.00 -5.81 54.81
C VAL A 551 -20.29 -6.29 55.45
N LYS A 552 -20.18 -7.07 56.54
CA LYS A 552 -21.32 -7.57 57.28
C LYS A 552 -22.01 -6.45 58.04
#